data_212cce6c59d56fb4a318d5e5ea867ce0
#
_entry.id   212cce6c59d56fb4a318d5e5ea867ce0
#
_cell.length_a   1.000
_cell.length_b   1.000
_cell.length_c   1.000
_cell.angle_alpha   90.00
_cell.angle_beta   90.00
_cell.angle_gamma   90.00
#
_symmetry.space_group_name_H-M   'P 1'
#
loop_
_entity.id
_entity.type
_entity.pdbx_description
1 polymer ?
#
loop_
_entity_poly.entity_id
_entity_poly.type
_entity_poly.pdbx_seq_one_letter_code
_entity_poly.pdbx_strand_id
1 'polypeptide(L)'
;MSDVKFDGIVFVDSWQELNRLRYVGKVIHILCSKGNMGFTFQDTHYNMSAGDYVILPNAALVDGFSASDDFQGILMNLSEAFTISIAIRSNYGIIGHLSLLRNPVMKLSEQDFRICETALKYLRMRMEDYKHFFREELLGSLLTAHILDLYNIHAHSHKDLQVSESVTLLLRNFIELLYNGEYIRNRGLEFYASHLCITPHYLSEICKKVSGKPASYWIDRFTMQEITRLLRQKELSLTEIAEQMNFSSVSYFSRYVQKRINLSPSEYRKNC
;
A
#
# COMPACT_ATOMS: atom_id res chain seq x y z
N MET A 1 30.23 -14.04 4.98
CA MET A 1 29.17 -13.84 4.00
C MET A 1 28.00 -13.30 4.79
N SER A 2 27.68 -12.02 4.65
CA SER A 2 26.59 -11.37 5.37
C SER A 2 25.28 -11.97 4.86
N ASP A 3 24.47 -12.53 5.79
CA ASP A 3 23.09 -12.93 5.53
C ASP A 3 22.32 -11.70 5.06
N VAL A 4 22.20 -11.52 3.74
CA VAL A 4 21.29 -10.55 3.16
C VAL A 4 19.89 -11.11 3.43
N LYS A 5 19.24 -10.63 4.48
CA LYS A 5 17.83 -10.90 4.74
C LYS A 5 17.04 -10.31 3.58
N PHE A 6 16.33 -11.15 2.83
CA PHE A 6 15.31 -10.70 1.90
C PHE A 6 14.14 -10.09 2.71
N ASP A 7 14.27 -8.81 3.06
CA ASP A 7 13.32 -8.06 3.88
C ASP A 7 11.99 -7.74 3.17
N GLY A 8 11.81 -8.27 1.95
CA GLY A 8 10.63 -7.99 1.13
C GLY A 8 9.35 -8.71 1.57
N ILE A 9 9.48 -9.89 2.17
CA ILE A 9 8.36 -10.77 2.57
C ILE A 9 8.55 -11.21 4.02
N VAL A 10 7.51 -11.06 4.84
CA VAL A 10 7.50 -11.53 6.23
C VAL A 10 6.16 -12.18 6.53
N PHE A 11 6.16 -13.47 6.88
CA PHE A 11 4.98 -14.13 7.44
C PHE A 11 4.92 -13.87 8.95
N VAL A 12 3.72 -13.66 9.44
CA VAL A 12 3.43 -13.34 10.84
C VAL A 12 2.64 -14.51 11.43
N ASP A 13 3.07 -15.03 12.58
CA ASP A 13 2.46 -16.22 13.19
C ASP A 13 1.21 -15.89 14.02
N SER A 14 1.07 -14.65 14.46
CA SER A 14 -0.06 -14.19 15.28
C SER A 14 -0.57 -12.84 14.82
N TRP A 15 -1.91 -12.70 14.73
CA TRP A 15 -2.53 -11.43 14.36
C TRP A 15 -2.26 -10.33 15.40
N GLN A 16 -2.00 -10.65 16.66
CA GLN A 16 -1.65 -9.69 17.70
C GLN A 16 -0.35 -8.93 17.38
N GLU A 17 0.54 -9.54 16.61
CA GLU A 17 1.74 -8.88 16.15
C GLU A 17 1.44 -7.72 15.17
N LEU A 18 0.34 -7.80 14.43
CA LEU A 18 -0.09 -6.72 13.53
C LEU A 18 -0.33 -5.41 14.29
N ASN A 19 -0.83 -5.49 15.54
CA ASN A 19 -1.04 -4.32 16.40
C ASN A 19 0.25 -3.73 16.98
N ARG A 20 1.33 -4.52 17.06
CA ARG A 20 2.61 -4.12 17.68
C ARG A 20 3.59 -3.52 16.67
N LEU A 21 3.48 -3.90 15.43
CA LEU A 21 4.42 -3.50 14.40
C LEU A 21 3.94 -2.20 13.74
N ARG A 22 4.77 -1.15 13.81
CA ARG A 22 4.54 0.08 13.03
C ARG A 22 5.03 -0.19 11.61
N TYR A 23 4.10 -0.59 10.74
CA TYR A 23 4.40 -0.97 9.35
C TYR A 23 4.41 0.23 8.40
N VAL A 24 5.34 1.12 8.55
CA VAL A 24 5.57 2.15 7.51
C VAL A 24 6.14 1.48 6.26
N GLY A 25 5.52 1.70 5.11
CA GLY A 25 5.97 1.13 3.83
C GLY A 25 5.74 -0.38 3.69
N LYS A 26 4.73 -0.93 4.38
CA LYS A 26 4.32 -2.34 4.26
C LYS A 26 2.91 -2.46 3.69
N VAL A 27 2.71 -3.51 2.91
CA VAL A 27 1.41 -4.00 2.44
C VAL A 27 1.08 -5.25 3.25
N ILE A 28 -0.11 -5.30 3.86
CA ILE A 28 -0.54 -6.46 4.66
C ILE A 28 -1.47 -7.31 3.81
N HIS A 29 -1.19 -8.61 3.76
CA HIS A 29 -2.04 -9.63 3.16
C HIS A 29 -2.56 -10.57 4.25
N ILE A 30 -3.87 -10.82 4.28
CA ILE A 30 -4.52 -11.72 5.24
C ILE A 30 -5.47 -12.64 4.48
N LEU A 31 -5.26 -13.94 4.56
CA LEU A 31 -6.20 -14.97 4.11
C LEU A 31 -6.84 -15.61 5.34
N CYS A 32 -8.15 -15.45 5.53
CA CYS A 32 -8.88 -16.02 6.65
C CYS A 32 -9.41 -17.41 6.31
N SER A 33 -9.01 -18.43 7.06
CA SER A 33 -9.48 -19.81 6.91
C SER A 33 -10.56 -20.20 7.92
N LYS A 34 -10.61 -19.53 9.10
CA LYS A 34 -11.61 -19.78 10.14
C LYS A 34 -11.81 -18.53 10.99
N GLY A 35 -13.00 -18.38 11.59
CA GLY A 35 -13.34 -17.26 12.44
C GLY A 35 -13.57 -15.96 11.66
N ASN A 36 -13.33 -14.85 12.33
CA ASN A 36 -13.47 -13.51 11.77
C ASN A 36 -12.43 -12.55 12.35
N MET A 37 -12.18 -11.45 11.62
CA MET A 37 -11.29 -10.37 12.07
C MET A 37 -11.90 -9.02 11.66
N GLY A 38 -11.90 -8.06 12.60
CA GLY A 38 -12.25 -6.68 12.39
C GLY A 38 -11.01 -5.79 12.37
N PHE A 39 -11.04 -4.73 11.56
CA PHE A 39 -10.01 -3.69 11.50
C PHE A 39 -10.59 -2.38 10.97
N THR A 40 -9.97 -1.27 11.29
CA THR A 40 -10.32 0.04 10.72
C THR A 40 -9.27 0.43 9.69
N PHE A 41 -9.72 0.78 8.48
CA PHE A 41 -8.87 1.20 7.37
C PHE A 41 -9.41 2.53 6.79
N GLN A 42 -8.60 3.58 6.82
CA GLN A 42 -9.01 4.93 6.39
C GLN A 42 -10.34 5.38 7.03
N ASP A 43 -10.45 5.31 8.34
CA ASP A 43 -11.64 5.68 9.14
C ASP A 43 -12.90 4.83 8.86
N THR A 44 -12.80 3.76 8.08
CA THR A 44 -13.89 2.83 7.80
C THR A 44 -13.62 1.49 8.48
N HIS A 45 -14.61 1.00 9.23
CA HIS A 45 -14.53 -0.31 9.87
C HIS A 45 -14.90 -1.41 8.87
N TYR A 46 -14.05 -2.44 8.80
CA TYR A 46 -14.23 -3.62 7.96
C TYR A 46 -14.22 -4.88 8.81
N ASN A 47 -14.97 -5.88 8.36
CA ASN A 47 -14.93 -7.23 8.90
C ASN A 47 -14.61 -8.22 7.78
N MET A 48 -13.73 -9.17 8.07
CA MET A 48 -13.48 -10.34 7.24
C MET A 48 -13.89 -11.62 7.97
N SER A 49 -14.25 -12.63 7.21
CA SER A 49 -14.66 -13.95 7.69
C SER A 49 -13.93 -15.06 6.92
N ALA A 50 -14.12 -16.31 7.34
CA ALA A 50 -13.58 -17.46 6.62
C ALA A 50 -13.92 -17.40 5.12
N GLY A 51 -12.94 -17.59 4.26
CA GLY A 51 -13.04 -17.46 2.80
C GLY A 51 -12.70 -16.08 2.26
N ASP A 52 -12.40 -15.09 3.10
CA ASP A 52 -12.04 -13.76 2.66
C ASP A 52 -10.52 -13.58 2.54
N TYR A 53 -10.12 -12.76 1.58
CA TYR A 53 -8.76 -12.24 1.44
C TYR A 53 -8.76 -10.73 1.63
N VAL A 54 -7.87 -10.23 2.47
CA VAL A 54 -7.70 -8.80 2.70
C VAL A 54 -6.32 -8.38 2.22
N ILE A 55 -6.28 -7.26 1.47
CA ILE A 55 -5.04 -6.58 1.11
C ILE A 55 -5.13 -5.14 1.60
N LEU A 56 -4.26 -4.79 2.53
CA LEU A 56 -4.13 -3.43 3.05
C LEU A 56 -2.91 -2.79 2.38
N PRO A 57 -3.11 -1.97 1.34
CA PRO A 57 -2.02 -1.44 0.51
C PRO A 57 -1.05 -0.54 1.25
N ASN A 58 -1.46 -0.06 2.42
CA ASN A 58 -0.59 0.71 3.31
C ASN A 58 -0.99 0.47 4.77
N ALA A 59 -0.13 -0.22 5.49
CA ALA A 59 -0.32 -0.54 6.90
C ALA A 59 -0.44 0.70 7.82
N ALA A 60 0.13 1.84 7.42
CA ALA A 60 0.03 3.08 8.20
C ALA A 60 -1.40 3.67 8.25
N LEU A 61 -2.31 3.16 7.42
CA LEU A 61 -3.72 3.57 7.38
C LEU A 61 -4.63 2.62 8.15
N VAL A 62 -4.06 1.66 8.87
CA VAL A 62 -4.81 0.67 9.62
C VAL A 62 -4.75 1.00 11.10
N ASP A 63 -5.93 1.09 11.72
CA ASP A 63 -6.09 1.21 13.16
C ASP A 63 -6.78 -0.05 13.71
N GLY A 64 -6.06 -0.70 14.62
CA GLY A 64 -6.56 -1.80 15.44
C GLY A 64 -7.05 -3.02 14.66
N PHE A 65 -6.43 -4.15 14.95
CA PHE A 65 -6.97 -5.45 14.58
C PHE A 65 -7.62 -6.09 15.80
N SER A 66 -8.77 -6.73 15.60
CA SER A 66 -9.44 -7.57 16.57
C SER A 66 -9.91 -8.85 15.89
N ALA A 67 -9.79 -9.99 16.55
CA ALA A 67 -10.20 -11.25 15.95
C ALA A 67 -10.95 -12.12 16.95
N SER A 68 -11.80 -13.04 16.44
CA SER A 68 -12.44 -14.06 17.26
C SER A 68 -11.39 -15.04 17.82
N ASP A 69 -11.72 -15.69 18.94
CA ASP A 69 -10.81 -16.65 19.61
C ASP A 69 -10.43 -17.82 18.70
N ASP A 70 -11.28 -18.18 17.76
CA ASP A 70 -11.07 -19.27 16.81
C ASP A 70 -10.48 -18.81 15.48
N PHE A 71 -10.01 -17.56 15.37
CA PHE A 71 -9.44 -17.04 14.14
C PHE A 71 -8.20 -17.84 13.71
N GLN A 72 -8.24 -18.26 12.45
CA GLN A 72 -7.10 -18.89 11.77
C GLN A 72 -6.92 -18.27 10.39
N GLY A 73 -5.69 -18.03 10.01
CA GLY A 73 -5.38 -17.42 8.72
C GLY A 73 -3.90 -17.37 8.43
N ILE A 74 -3.57 -17.00 7.20
CA ILE A 74 -2.20 -16.74 6.78
C ILE A 74 -2.03 -15.22 6.71
N LEU A 75 -1.05 -14.70 7.45
CA LEU A 75 -0.74 -13.29 7.52
C LEU A 75 0.65 -13.05 6.93
N MET A 76 0.73 -12.14 5.97
CA MET A 76 1.97 -11.83 5.27
C MET A 76 2.11 -10.33 5.10
N ASN A 77 3.31 -9.81 5.34
CA ASN A 77 3.69 -8.42 5.10
C ASN A 77 4.64 -8.34 3.92
N LEU A 78 4.40 -7.40 3.03
CA LEU A 78 5.22 -7.13 1.86
C LEU A 78 5.80 -5.72 1.90
N SER A 79 6.97 -5.54 1.29
CA SER A 79 7.48 -4.21 0.97
C SER A 79 6.54 -3.51 -0.02
N GLU A 80 6.12 -2.27 0.28
CA GLU A 80 5.30 -1.46 -0.63
C GLU A 80 6.02 -1.23 -1.96
N ALA A 81 7.32 -0.91 -1.92
CA ALA A 81 8.13 -0.71 -3.13
C ALA A 81 8.15 -1.96 -4.03
N PHE A 82 8.25 -3.15 -3.45
CA PHE A 82 8.20 -4.41 -4.20
C PHE A 82 6.82 -4.62 -4.83
N THR A 83 5.73 -4.44 -4.06
CA THR A 83 4.37 -4.61 -4.56
C THR A 83 4.07 -3.66 -5.73
N ILE A 84 4.48 -2.40 -5.60
CA ILE A 84 4.32 -1.40 -6.66
C ILE A 84 5.15 -1.74 -7.91
N SER A 85 6.35 -2.26 -7.75
CA SER A 85 7.16 -2.68 -8.90
C SER A 85 6.47 -3.75 -9.76
N ILE A 86 5.66 -4.62 -9.13
CA ILE A 86 4.83 -5.59 -9.84
C ILE A 86 3.59 -4.90 -10.43
N ALA A 87 2.93 -4.04 -9.66
CA ALA A 87 1.71 -3.35 -10.10
C ALA A 87 1.95 -2.51 -11.36
N ILE A 88 3.06 -1.79 -11.44
CA ILE A 88 3.44 -0.96 -12.60
C ILE A 88 3.63 -1.82 -13.87
N ARG A 89 4.12 -3.05 -13.72
CA ARG A 89 4.34 -3.97 -14.85
C ARG A 89 3.07 -4.60 -15.41
N SER A 90 1.98 -4.57 -14.65
CA SER A 90 0.69 -5.16 -15.02
C SER A 90 -0.27 -4.11 -15.57
N ASN A 91 -0.99 -4.42 -16.65
CA ASN A 91 -2.03 -3.53 -17.19
C ASN A 91 -3.17 -3.27 -16.19
N TYR A 92 -3.44 -4.19 -15.28
CA TYR A 92 -4.47 -4.06 -14.26
C TYR A 92 -3.91 -3.65 -12.89
N GLY A 93 -2.61 -3.83 -12.65
CA GLY A 93 -2.02 -3.74 -11.31
C GLY A 93 -2.24 -2.40 -10.62
N ILE A 94 -2.11 -1.29 -11.33
CA ILE A 94 -2.35 0.05 -10.75
C ILE A 94 -3.83 0.24 -10.42
N ILE A 95 -4.74 -0.21 -11.28
CA ILE A 95 -6.19 -0.13 -11.03
C ILE A 95 -6.54 -0.97 -9.82
N GLY A 96 -6.07 -2.22 -9.77
CA GLY A 96 -6.26 -3.12 -8.64
C GLY A 96 -5.71 -2.52 -7.34
N HIS A 97 -4.47 -2.02 -7.35
CA HIS A 97 -3.86 -1.39 -6.19
C HIS A 97 -4.66 -0.18 -5.68
N LEU A 98 -5.09 0.71 -6.57
CA LEU A 98 -5.88 1.87 -6.19
C LEU A 98 -7.29 1.50 -5.71
N SER A 99 -7.91 0.47 -6.29
CA SER A 99 -9.25 0.04 -5.89
C SER A 99 -9.28 -0.63 -4.51
N LEU A 100 -8.20 -1.33 -4.12
CA LEU A 100 -8.02 -1.88 -2.77
C LEU A 100 -7.99 -0.78 -1.69
N LEU A 101 -7.63 0.45 -2.05
CA LEU A 101 -7.72 1.59 -1.15
C LEU A 101 -9.16 2.04 -0.89
N ARG A 102 -10.11 1.63 -1.73
CA ARG A 102 -11.54 1.86 -1.55
C ARG A 102 -12.21 0.72 -0.78
N ASN A 103 -11.85 -0.51 -1.08
CA ASN A 103 -12.32 -1.71 -0.38
C ASN A 103 -11.21 -2.77 -0.34
N PRO A 104 -10.59 -3.00 0.83
CA PRO A 104 -9.49 -3.93 0.97
C PRO A 104 -9.92 -5.40 1.08
N VAL A 105 -11.22 -5.69 1.20
CA VAL A 105 -11.75 -7.04 1.42
C VAL A 105 -12.21 -7.65 0.11
N MET A 106 -11.69 -8.82 -0.22
CA MET A 106 -12.11 -9.65 -1.35
C MET A 106 -12.79 -10.91 -0.86
N LYS A 107 -14.00 -11.17 -1.33
CA LYS A 107 -14.71 -12.43 -1.15
C LYS A 107 -14.20 -13.43 -2.18
N LEU A 108 -13.61 -14.53 -1.75
CA LEU A 108 -13.08 -15.56 -2.65
C LEU A 108 -14.13 -16.64 -2.93
N SER A 109 -14.10 -17.18 -4.14
CA SER A 109 -14.72 -18.48 -4.41
C SER A 109 -13.93 -19.59 -3.69
N GLU A 110 -14.53 -20.75 -3.50
CA GLU A 110 -13.83 -21.90 -2.90
C GLU A 110 -12.59 -22.32 -3.70
N GLN A 111 -12.64 -22.18 -5.02
CA GLN A 111 -11.51 -22.45 -5.91
C GLN A 111 -10.40 -21.40 -5.72
N ASP A 112 -10.75 -20.11 -5.73
CA ASP A 112 -9.77 -19.02 -5.55
C ASP A 112 -9.12 -19.07 -4.16
N PHE A 113 -9.89 -19.43 -3.13
CA PHE A 113 -9.36 -19.66 -1.79
C PHE A 113 -8.28 -20.73 -1.79
N ARG A 114 -8.54 -21.89 -2.41
CA ARG A 114 -7.55 -22.98 -2.51
C ARG A 114 -6.30 -22.57 -3.26
N ILE A 115 -6.44 -21.80 -4.34
CA ILE A 115 -5.30 -21.28 -5.12
C ILE A 115 -4.45 -20.35 -4.22
N CYS A 116 -5.07 -19.37 -3.56
CA CYS A 116 -4.37 -18.44 -2.70
C CYS A 116 -3.70 -19.14 -1.51
N GLU A 117 -4.41 -20.07 -0.86
CA GLU A 117 -3.87 -20.81 0.28
C GLU A 117 -2.65 -21.65 -0.10
N THR A 118 -2.74 -22.35 -1.23
CA THR A 118 -1.65 -23.18 -1.76
C THR A 118 -0.43 -22.32 -2.11
N ALA A 119 -0.64 -21.18 -2.78
CA ALA A 119 0.42 -20.26 -3.16
C ALA A 119 1.14 -19.69 -1.93
N LEU A 120 0.40 -19.24 -0.92
CA LEU A 120 0.97 -18.68 0.31
C LEU A 120 1.71 -19.73 1.14
N LYS A 121 1.16 -20.96 1.27
CA LYS A 121 1.83 -22.07 1.96
C LYS A 121 3.12 -22.47 1.24
N TYR A 122 3.09 -22.52 -0.09
CA TYR A 122 4.27 -22.85 -0.90
C TYR A 122 5.34 -21.76 -0.79
N LEU A 123 4.94 -20.48 -0.89
CA LEU A 123 5.85 -19.35 -0.71
C LEU A 123 6.53 -19.41 0.67
N ARG A 124 5.77 -19.63 1.75
CA ARG A 124 6.28 -19.75 3.11
C ARG A 124 7.30 -20.89 3.24
N MET A 125 6.97 -22.07 2.70
CA MET A 125 7.88 -23.23 2.67
C MET A 125 9.19 -22.90 1.94
N ARG A 126 9.13 -22.21 0.80
CA ARG A 126 10.33 -21.85 0.02
C ARG A 126 11.17 -20.77 0.71
N MET A 127 10.59 -19.95 1.59
CA MET A 127 11.35 -18.99 2.40
C MET A 127 12.29 -19.66 3.39
N GLU A 128 12.00 -20.88 3.82
CA GLU A 128 12.83 -21.67 4.74
C GLU A 128 14.01 -22.35 4.03
N ASP A 129 14.03 -22.40 2.70
CA ASP A 129 15.10 -22.97 1.90
C ASP A 129 16.26 -21.99 1.70
N TYR A 130 17.04 -21.78 2.74
CA TYR A 130 18.20 -20.88 2.73
C TYR A 130 19.34 -21.33 1.83
N LYS A 131 19.34 -22.59 1.37
CA LYS A 131 20.39 -23.17 0.53
C LYS A 131 20.11 -23.02 -0.96
N HIS A 132 18.92 -22.56 -1.34
CA HIS A 132 18.57 -22.40 -2.75
C HIS A 132 19.39 -21.30 -3.42
N PHE A 133 20.08 -21.64 -4.49
CA PHE A 133 21.04 -20.74 -5.14
C PHE A 133 20.41 -19.46 -5.71
N PHE A 134 19.18 -19.56 -6.20
CA PHE A 134 18.38 -18.43 -6.74
C PHE A 134 17.17 -18.13 -5.85
N ARG A 135 17.41 -18.07 -4.53
CA ARG A 135 16.32 -17.95 -3.54
C ARG A 135 15.51 -16.66 -3.72
N GLU A 136 16.19 -15.54 -3.92
CA GLU A 136 15.53 -14.23 -4.02
C GLU A 136 14.70 -14.14 -5.31
N GLU A 137 15.23 -14.56 -6.44
CA GLU A 137 14.55 -14.58 -7.73
C GLU A 137 13.35 -15.53 -7.71
N LEU A 138 13.50 -16.68 -7.05
CA LEU A 138 12.42 -17.65 -6.90
C LEU A 138 11.27 -17.06 -6.06
N LEU A 139 11.58 -16.49 -4.88
CA LEU A 139 10.58 -15.88 -4.01
C LEU A 139 9.88 -14.71 -4.70
N GLY A 140 10.64 -13.86 -5.42
CA GLY A 140 10.08 -12.78 -6.22
C GLY A 140 9.15 -13.26 -7.32
N SER A 141 9.50 -14.36 -8.00
CA SER A 141 8.67 -14.97 -9.07
C SER A 141 7.39 -15.58 -8.50
N LEU A 142 7.48 -16.33 -7.40
CA LEU A 142 6.32 -16.93 -6.73
C LEU A 142 5.35 -15.86 -6.21
N LEU A 143 5.88 -14.80 -5.60
CA LEU A 143 5.05 -13.70 -5.13
C LEU A 143 4.41 -12.94 -6.29
N THR A 144 5.14 -12.75 -7.40
CA THR A 144 4.59 -12.12 -8.62
C THR A 144 3.43 -12.93 -9.17
N ALA A 145 3.56 -14.27 -9.27
CA ALA A 145 2.49 -15.13 -9.70
C ALA A 145 1.25 -15.00 -8.79
N HIS A 146 1.45 -15.05 -7.47
CA HIS A 146 0.35 -14.89 -6.51
C HIS A 146 -0.35 -13.52 -6.62
N ILE A 147 0.39 -12.43 -6.81
CA ILE A 147 -0.19 -11.09 -7.00
C ILE A 147 -1.00 -11.02 -8.30
N LEU A 148 -0.53 -11.67 -9.38
CA LEU A 148 -1.28 -11.72 -10.63
C LEU A 148 -2.60 -12.52 -10.50
N ASP A 149 -2.60 -13.61 -9.72
CA ASP A 149 -3.84 -14.33 -9.39
C ASP A 149 -4.81 -13.44 -8.61
N LEU A 150 -4.33 -12.69 -7.62
CA LEU A 150 -5.13 -11.73 -6.86
C LEU A 150 -5.69 -10.61 -7.76
N TYR A 151 -4.92 -10.11 -8.73
CA TYR A 151 -5.42 -9.14 -9.70
C TYR A 151 -6.52 -9.72 -10.59
N ASN A 152 -6.37 -10.97 -11.03
CA ASN A 152 -7.40 -11.67 -11.81
C ASN A 152 -8.69 -11.82 -10.99
N ILE A 153 -8.60 -12.29 -9.76
CA ILE A 153 -9.74 -12.45 -8.83
C ILE A 153 -10.43 -11.09 -8.61
N HIS A 154 -9.65 -10.06 -8.32
CA HIS A 154 -10.16 -8.71 -8.08
C HIS A 154 -10.86 -8.16 -9.33
N ALA A 155 -10.30 -8.33 -10.51
CA ALA A 155 -10.88 -7.88 -11.77
C ALA A 155 -12.23 -8.54 -12.07
N HIS A 156 -12.36 -9.84 -11.78
CA HIS A 156 -13.62 -10.57 -11.95
C HIS A 156 -14.70 -10.12 -10.97
N SER A 157 -14.31 -9.79 -9.74
CA SER A 157 -15.23 -9.32 -8.70
C SER A 157 -15.68 -7.87 -8.88
N HIS A 158 -14.92 -7.05 -9.62
CA HIS A 158 -15.13 -5.61 -9.78
C HIS A 158 -15.25 -5.23 -11.28
N LYS A 159 -16.15 -5.87 -11.99
CA LYS A 159 -16.41 -5.58 -13.43
C LYS A 159 -16.75 -4.11 -13.71
N ASP A 160 -17.31 -3.41 -12.72
CA ASP A 160 -17.64 -1.97 -12.82
C ASP A 160 -16.39 -1.06 -12.84
N LEU A 161 -15.21 -1.60 -12.50
CA LEU A 161 -13.95 -0.88 -12.59
C LEU A 161 -13.26 -1.01 -13.95
N GLN A 162 -13.97 -1.53 -14.97
CA GLN A 162 -13.42 -1.51 -16.32
C GLN A 162 -13.19 -0.07 -16.76
N VAL A 163 -11.93 0.26 -16.91
CA VAL A 163 -11.46 1.53 -17.49
C VAL A 163 -10.78 1.24 -18.82
N SER A 164 -10.80 2.21 -19.73
CA SER A 164 -10.11 2.04 -21.00
C SER A 164 -8.59 1.91 -20.79
N GLU A 165 -7.92 1.33 -21.77
CA GLU A 165 -6.46 1.18 -21.74
C GLU A 165 -5.75 2.54 -21.61
N SER A 166 -6.29 3.58 -22.25
CA SER A 166 -5.80 4.95 -22.15
C SER A 166 -5.88 5.51 -20.73
N VAL A 167 -6.98 5.27 -20.00
CA VAL A 167 -7.13 5.68 -18.60
C VAL A 167 -6.17 4.88 -17.70
N THR A 168 -5.99 3.60 -17.99
CA THR A 168 -5.02 2.76 -17.25
C THR A 168 -3.60 3.30 -17.41
N LEU A 169 -3.22 3.69 -18.61
CA LEU A 169 -1.90 4.27 -18.90
C LEU A 169 -1.71 5.62 -18.17
N LEU A 170 -2.75 6.49 -18.20
CA LEU A 170 -2.70 7.78 -17.49
C LEU A 170 -2.52 7.60 -15.98
N LEU A 171 -3.26 6.66 -15.36
CA LEU A 171 -3.13 6.35 -13.94
C LEU A 171 -1.76 5.75 -13.60
N ARG A 172 -1.23 4.88 -14.47
CA ARG A 172 0.13 4.34 -14.33
C ARG A 172 1.15 5.45 -14.31
N ASN A 173 1.15 6.31 -15.32
CA ASN A 173 2.10 7.41 -15.42
C ASN A 173 1.97 8.39 -14.25
N PHE A 174 0.75 8.66 -13.77
CA PHE A 174 0.52 9.47 -12.56
C PHE A 174 1.18 8.84 -11.32
N ILE A 175 0.95 7.56 -11.11
CA ILE A 175 1.52 6.83 -9.97
C ILE A 175 3.05 6.72 -10.08
N GLU A 176 3.59 6.52 -11.27
CA GLU A 176 5.05 6.54 -11.50
C GLU A 176 5.68 7.88 -11.13
N LEU A 177 5.04 9.01 -11.49
CA LEU A 177 5.51 10.33 -11.06
C LEU A 177 5.55 10.46 -9.54
N LEU A 178 4.54 9.94 -8.84
CA LEU A 178 4.53 9.93 -7.36
C LEU A 178 5.66 9.05 -6.80
N TYR A 179 5.88 7.84 -7.32
CA TYR A 179 6.96 6.97 -6.86
C TYR A 179 8.37 7.51 -7.20
N ASN A 180 8.49 8.29 -8.26
CA ASN A 180 9.73 8.99 -8.61
C ASN A 180 10.01 10.21 -7.71
N GLY A 181 9.11 10.51 -6.75
CA GLY A 181 9.32 11.57 -5.76
C GLY A 181 8.98 12.97 -6.27
N GLU A 182 8.23 13.11 -7.37
CA GLU A 182 7.86 14.42 -7.92
C GLU A 182 7.09 15.29 -6.90
N TYR A 183 6.35 14.67 -5.97
CA TYR A 183 5.66 15.37 -4.89
C TYR A 183 6.56 16.16 -3.94
N ILE A 184 7.86 15.88 -3.92
CA ILE A 184 8.82 16.64 -3.12
C ILE A 184 8.90 18.07 -3.63
N ARG A 185 8.96 18.25 -4.94
CA ARG A 185 9.08 19.54 -5.62
C ARG A 185 7.75 20.10 -6.07
N ASN A 186 6.84 19.22 -6.50
CA ASN A 186 5.60 19.56 -7.20
C ASN A 186 4.40 18.99 -6.45
N ARG A 187 3.74 19.81 -5.59
CA ARG A 187 2.55 19.41 -4.84
C ARG A 187 1.23 19.86 -5.45
N GLY A 188 1.30 20.67 -6.51
CA GLY A 188 0.13 21.14 -7.24
C GLY A 188 -0.35 20.11 -8.27
N LEU A 189 -1.66 19.91 -8.35
CA LEU A 189 -2.30 19.00 -9.31
C LEU A 189 -2.00 19.38 -10.76
N GLU A 190 -1.82 20.68 -11.01
CA GLU A 190 -1.55 21.25 -12.33
C GLU A 190 -0.27 20.69 -12.95
N PHE A 191 0.78 20.45 -12.14
CA PHE A 191 2.03 19.87 -12.61
C PHE A 191 1.80 18.48 -13.21
N TYR A 192 1.11 17.61 -12.48
CA TYR A 192 0.83 16.24 -12.92
C TYR A 192 -0.08 16.20 -14.14
N ALA A 193 -1.11 17.02 -14.14
CA ALA A 193 -2.04 17.12 -15.25
C ALA A 193 -1.34 17.60 -16.54
N SER A 194 -0.49 18.63 -16.44
CA SER A 194 0.31 19.12 -17.57
C SER A 194 1.28 18.06 -18.08
N HIS A 195 1.94 17.33 -17.18
CA HIS A 195 2.88 16.27 -17.55
C HIS A 195 2.20 15.12 -18.30
N LEU A 196 0.92 14.84 -17.95
CA LEU A 196 0.09 13.82 -18.59
C LEU A 196 -0.71 14.36 -19.80
N CYS A 197 -0.55 15.63 -20.19
CA CYS A 197 -1.27 16.29 -21.28
C CYS A 197 -2.80 16.21 -21.12
N ILE A 198 -3.33 16.32 -19.89
CA ILE A 198 -4.75 16.31 -19.55
C ILE A 198 -5.12 17.47 -18.63
N THR A 199 -6.42 17.69 -18.40
CA THR A 199 -6.87 18.71 -17.45
C THR A 199 -6.77 18.20 -15.99
N PRO A 200 -6.52 19.09 -15.00
CA PRO A 200 -6.53 18.75 -13.58
C PRO A 200 -7.85 18.09 -13.14
N HIS A 201 -8.97 18.59 -13.65
CA HIS A 201 -10.29 18.02 -13.37
C HIS A 201 -10.39 16.57 -13.84
N TYR A 202 -9.98 16.28 -15.09
CA TYR A 202 -10.03 14.94 -15.64
C TYR A 202 -9.13 13.96 -14.86
N LEU A 203 -7.90 14.38 -14.48
CA LEU A 203 -7.03 13.56 -13.65
C LEU A 203 -7.68 13.21 -12.29
N SER A 204 -8.31 14.20 -11.65
CA SER A 204 -9.01 13.96 -10.38
C SER A 204 -10.21 13.02 -10.53
N GLU A 205 -11.00 13.14 -11.60
CA GLU A 205 -12.16 12.28 -11.85
C GLU A 205 -11.76 10.83 -12.13
N ILE A 206 -10.73 10.57 -12.94
CA ILE A 206 -10.26 9.19 -13.17
C ILE A 206 -9.67 8.57 -11.90
N CYS A 207 -8.92 9.32 -11.09
CA CYS A 207 -8.45 8.85 -9.79
C CYS A 207 -9.62 8.52 -8.85
N LYS A 208 -10.61 9.42 -8.76
CA LYS A 208 -11.79 9.23 -7.91
C LYS A 208 -12.64 8.04 -8.34
N LYS A 209 -12.81 7.82 -9.65
CA LYS A 209 -13.54 6.67 -10.17
C LYS A 209 -12.93 5.34 -9.71
N VAL A 210 -11.60 5.23 -9.74
CA VAL A 210 -10.89 3.98 -9.42
C VAL A 210 -10.65 3.82 -7.91
N SER A 211 -10.15 4.85 -7.25
CA SER A 211 -9.70 4.79 -5.85
C SER A 211 -10.68 5.38 -4.82
N GLY A 212 -11.77 6.01 -5.28
CA GLY A 212 -12.68 6.76 -4.41
C GLY A 212 -12.13 8.11 -3.94
N LYS A 213 -10.89 8.47 -4.28
CA LYS A 213 -10.21 9.71 -3.84
C LYS A 213 -9.66 10.49 -5.03
N PRO A 214 -9.71 11.84 -5.01
CA PRO A 214 -9.16 12.67 -6.09
C PRO A 214 -7.63 12.59 -6.15
N ALA A 215 -7.04 13.00 -7.27
CA ALA A 215 -5.58 12.95 -7.47
C ALA A 215 -4.81 13.78 -6.42
N SER A 216 -5.33 14.94 -6.01
CA SER A 216 -4.72 15.77 -4.96
C SER A 216 -4.57 15.04 -3.63
N TYR A 217 -5.50 14.15 -3.29
CA TYR A 217 -5.39 13.30 -2.10
C TYR A 217 -4.15 12.39 -2.16
N TRP A 218 -3.86 11.82 -3.33
CA TRP A 218 -2.70 10.94 -3.51
C TRP A 218 -1.38 11.71 -3.43
N ILE A 219 -1.32 12.90 -4.05
CA ILE A 219 -0.15 13.78 -3.96
C ILE A 219 0.13 14.14 -2.49
N ASP A 220 -0.90 14.59 -1.77
CA ASP A 220 -0.80 14.93 -0.35
C ASP A 220 -0.36 13.73 0.50
N ARG A 221 -0.89 12.56 0.21
CA ARG A 221 -0.57 11.34 0.93
C ARG A 221 0.90 10.94 0.78
N PHE A 222 1.43 10.91 -0.44
CA PHE A 222 2.85 10.62 -0.68
C PHE A 222 3.74 11.68 -0.03
N THR A 223 3.35 12.94 -0.11
CA THR A 223 4.04 14.03 0.56
C THR A 223 4.08 13.83 2.08
N MET A 224 2.95 13.52 2.70
CA MET A 224 2.87 13.31 4.15
C MET A 224 3.60 12.05 4.61
N GLN A 225 3.57 10.97 3.83
CA GLN A 225 4.32 9.75 4.13
C GLN A 225 5.83 10.05 4.22
N GLU A 226 6.37 10.80 3.27
CA GLU A 226 7.79 11.20 3.29
C GLU A 226 8.09 12.16 4.45
N ILE A 227 7.25 13.17 4.67
CA ILE A 227 7.39 14.08 5.80
C ILE A 227 7.41 13.32 7.13
N THR A 228 6.48 12.40 7.36
CA THR A 228 6.43 11.62 8.61
C THR A 228 7.63 10.70 8.77
N ARG A 229 8.16 10.15 7.66
CA ARG A 229 9.40 9.39 7.66
C ARG A 229 10.59 10.25 8.11
N LEU A 230 10.73 11.45 7.55
CA LEU A 230 11.78 12.40 7.93
C LEU A 230 11.63 12.90 9.36
N LEU A 231 10.40 13.18 9.83
CA LEU A 231 10.14 13.62 11.20
C LEU A 231 10.57 12.59 12.27
N ARG A 232 10.60 11.30 11.94
CA ARG A 232 11.11 10.24 12.85
C ARG A 232 12.63 10.23 12.98
N GLN A 233 13.35 10.83 12.05
CA GLN A 233 14.81 11.02 12.13
C GLN A 233 15.07 12.21 13.06
N LYS A 234 15.46 11.90 14.31
CA LYS A 234 15.59 12.89 15.39
C LYS A 234 16.76 13.86 15.16
N GLU A 235 17.72 13.44 14.36
CA GLU A 235 18.92 14.21 13.95
C GLU A 235 18.59 15.35 12.97
N LEU A 236 17.50 15.25 12.21
CA LEU A 236 17.11 16.30 11.27
C LEU A 236 16.32 17.40 11.99
N SER A 237 16.69 18.66 11.78
CA SER A 237 15.89 19.82 12.20
C SER A 237 14.64 19.98 11.33
N LEU A 238 13.64 20.73 11.83
CA LEU A 238 12.45 21.04 11.03
C LEU A 238 12.78 21.92 9.82
N THR A 239 13.85 22.71 9.90
CA THR A 239 14.34 23.53 8.79
C THR A 239 14.89 22.66 7.68
N GLU A 240 15.78 21.71 8.01
CA GLU A 240 16.33 20.76 7.04
C GLU A 240 15.24 19.92 6.38
N ILE A 241 14.24 19.46 7.13
CA ILE A 241 13.11 18.73 6.57
C ILE A 241 12.31 19.61 5.60
N ALA A 242 12.02 20.86 5.97
CA ALA A 242 11.31 21.79 5.11
C ALA A 242 12.09 22.06 3.80
N GLU A 243 13.41 22.19 3.88
CA GLU A 243 14.30 22.37 2.73
C GLU A 243 14.33 21.10 1.84
N GLN A 244 14.55 19.91 2.44
CA GLN A 244 14.54 18.63 1.70
C GLN A 244 13.22 18.40 0.98
N MET A 245 12.11 18.78 1.60
CA MET A 245 10.77 18.69 1.02
C MET A 245 10.41 19.89 0.15
N ASN A 246 11.37 20.76 -0.18
CA ASN A 246 11.19 21.93 -1.03
C ASN A 246 10.00 22.84 -0.62
N PHE A 247 9.88 23.13 0.70
CA PHE A 247 8.96 24.15 1.20
C PHE A 247 9.63 25.51 1.19
N SER A 248 8.89 26.55 0.83
CA SER A 248 9.38 27.94 0.80
C SER A 248 9.70 28.52 2.18
N SER A 249 9.20 27.93 3.25
CA SER A 249 9.50 28.29 4.65
C SER A 249 9.07 27.20 5.61
N VAL A 250 9.72 27.17 6.79
CA VAL A 250 9.35 26.28 7.91
C VAL A 250 7.92 26.56 8.39
N SER A 251 7.49 27.83 8.35
CA SER A 251 6.13 28.22 8.72
C SER A 251 5.08 27.65 7.78
N TYR A 252 5.36 27.63 6.48
CA TYR A 252 4.47 27.01 5.49
C TYR A 252 4.47 25.48 5.63
N PHE A 253 5.63 24.88 5.81
CA PHE A 253 5.77 23.45 6.13
C PHE A 253 4.93 23.06 7.35
N SER A 254 5.08 23.80 8.46
CA SER A 254 4.35 23.49 9.69
C SER A 254 2.83 23.57 9.53
N ARG A 255 2.34 24.62 8.84
CA ARG A 255 0.90 24.74 8.51
C ARG A 255 0.42 23.62 7.58
N TYR A 256 1.25 23.21 6.61
CA TYR A 256 0.94 22.10 5.71
C TYR A 256 0.75 20.80 6.47
N VAL A 257 1.66 20.46 7.38
CA VAL A 257 1.58 19.26 8.23
C VAL A 257 0.37 19.32 9.16
N GLN A 258 0.22 20.42 9.90
CA GLN A 258 -0.86 20.58 10.88
C GLN A 258 -2.26 20.44 10.24
N LYS A 259 -2.43 21.00 9.04
CA LYS A 259 -3.71 20.87 8.30
C LYS A 259 -4.08 19.43 7.95
N ARG A 260 -3.09 18.50 7.85
CA ARG A 260 -3.30 17.14 7.37
C ARG A 260 -3.37 16.08 8.45
N ILE A 261 -2.67 16.30 9.56
CA ILE A 261 -2.64 15.33 10.66
C ILE A 261 -3.08 15.92 12.00
N ASN A 262 -3.59 17.16 12.01
CA ASN A 262 -4.06 17.89 13.20
C ASN A 262 -3.01 18.03 14.33
N LEU A 263 -1.73 17.81 14.01
CA LEU A 263 -0.59 17.96 14.92
C LEU A 263 0.47 18.83 14.23
N SER A 264 1.15 19.66 15.02
CA SER A 264 2.36 20.33 14.51
C SER A 264 3.49 19.31 14.30
N PRO A 265 4.48 19.60 13.42
CA PRO A 265 5.64 18.72 13.22
C PRO A 265 6.37 18.39 14.53
N SER A 266 6.46 19.36 15.46
CA SER A 266 7.10 19.18 16.77
C SER A 266 6.31 18.26 17.69
N GLU A 267 4.98 18.39 17.71
CA GLU A 267 4.09 17.50 18.47
C GLU A 267 4.13 16.08 17.92
N TYR A 268 4.06 15.92 16.59
CA TYR A 268 4.18 14.61 15.96
C TYR A 268 5.50 13.92 16.34
N ARG A 269 6.63 14.65 16.30
CA ARG A 269 7.96 14.13 16.66
C ARG A 269 8.05 13.69 18.12
N LYS A 270 7.36 14.39 19.04
CA LYS A 270 7.33 14.01 20.46
C LYS A 270 6.55 12.70 20.71
N ASN A 271 5.58 12.40 19.85
CA ASN A 271 4.73 11.22 19.96
C ASN A 271 5.33 9.98 19.26
N CYS A 272 6.46 10.13 18.56
CA CYS A 272 7.26 9.08 17.96
C CYS A 272 8.47 8.70 18.81
#